data_5a08ff52bd090611a75479cddf972fda
#
_entry.id   5a08ff52bd090611a75479cddf972fda
#
_cell.length_a   1.000
_cell.length_b   1.000
_cell.length_c   1.000
_cell.angle_alpha   90.00
_cell.angle_beta   90.00
_cell.angle_gamma   90.00
#
_symmetry.space_group_name_H-M   'P 1'
#
loop_
_entity.id
_entity.type
_entity.pdbx_description
1 polymer ?
#
loop_
_entity_poly.entity_id
_entity_poly.type
_entity_poly.pdbx_seq_one_letter_code
_entity_poly.pdbx_strand_id
1 'polypeptide(L)'
;MASTSQTRTERTARLCAEAARFMRDHVLSRVSHDLRSPLNAIHSWAYVLERKIDTADAAAQRALSGIRTGVEQQVHLLETLVDTTRAETRKLAIERGPFALDALVDEAANDARAALGDARGVSYTVHGAAVDPAAASVEADRERLAQSLWLMLVFAAETSEPGAQIALNVSATATSAQFEVKWTASPQTLLDGALPHVLESFALAQAAEPQEAGRAAWVLSLCQRVAEAHGGRFDAQPLVAGEAATLTLSVSATGG
;
A
#
# COMPACT_ATOMS: atom_id res chain seq x y z
N MET A 1 -33.92 -3.67 -2.17
CA MET A 1 -32.77 -4.28 -2.88
C MET A 1 -31.89 -3.24 -3.60
N ALA A 2 -32.42 -2.26 -4.34
CA ALA A 2 -31.60 -1.24 -5.02
C ALA A 2 -30.74 -0.39 -4.06
N SER A 3 -31.28 0.04 -2.92
CA SER A 3 -30.57 0.85 -1.92
C SER A 3 -29.31 0.15 -1.34
N THR A 4 -29.42 -1.15 -1.05
CA THR A 4 -28.29 -1.93 -0.47
C THR A 4 -27.17 -2.15 -1.48
N SER A 5 -27.49 -2.34 -2.76
CA SER A 5 -26.50 -2.46 -3.83
C SER A 5 -25.76 -1.15 -4.08
N GLN A 6 -26.48 -0.02 -4.08
CA GLN A 6 -25.88 1.31 -4.26
C GLN A 6 -24.94 1.64 -3.11
N THR A 7 -25.33 1.38 -1.86
CA THR A 7 -24.46 1.62 -0.68
C THR A 7 -23.18 0.79 -0.72
N ARG A 8 -23.26 -0.47 -1.20
CA ARG A 8 -22.06 -1.32 -1.36
C ARG A 8 -21.11 -0.79 -2.44
N THR A 9 -21.65 -0.35 -3.58
CA THR A 9 -20.84 0.25 -4.65
C THR A 9 -20.12 1.51 -4.20
N GLU A 10 -20.82 2.38 -3.45
CA GLU A 10 -20.25 3.60 -2.87
C GLU A 10 -19.13 3.28 -1.87
N ARG A 11 -19.34 2.26 -1.02
CA ARG A 11 -18.32 1.80 -0.07
C ARG A 11 -17.07 1.27 -0.79
N THR A 12 -17.24 0.41 -1.79
CA THR A 12 -16.13 -0.08 -2.61
C THR A 12 -15.36 1.06 -3.26
N ALA A 13 -16.05 2.02 -3.87
CA ALA A 13 -15.41 3.19 -4.49
C ALA A 13 -14.62 4.02 -3.48
N ARG A 14 -15.14 4.22 -2.27
CA ARG A 14 -14.43 4.91 -1.18
C ARG A 14 -13.17 4.16 -0.76
N LEU A 15 -13.25 2.84 -0.58
CA LEU A 15 -12.10 2.01 -0.21
C LEU A 15 -11.01 2.03 -1.29
N CYS A 16 -11.41 1.95 -2.58
CA CYS A 16 -10.49 2.09 -3.70
C CYS A 16 -9.79 3.47 -3.72
N ALA A 17 -10.55 4.55 -3.53
CA ALA A 17 -10.01 5.90 -3.53
C ALA A 17 -9.00 6.12 -2.39
N GLU A 18 -9.29 5.58 -1.22
CA GLU A 18 -8.38 5.67 -0.06
C GLU A 18 -7.09 4.86 -0.33
N ALA A 19 -7.20 3.62 -0.82
CA ALA A 19 -6.04 2.82 -1.19
C ALA A 19 -5.16 3.52 -2.24
N ALA A 20 -5.77 4.08 -3.29
CA ALA A 20 -5.08 4.81 -4.36
C ALA A 20 -4.36 6.07 -3.85
N ARG A 21 -4.92 6.75 -2.83
CA ARG A 21 -4.29 7.91 -2.19
C ARG A 21 -2.98 7.53 -1.52
N PHE A 22 -2.96 6.47 -0.72
CA PHE A 22 -1.74 5.99 -0.05
C PHE A 22 -0.71 5.45 -1.03
N MET A 23 -1.15 4.77 -2.09
CA MET A 23 -0.27 4.31 -3.15
C MET A 23 0.43 5.48 -3.85
N ARG A 24 -0.31 6.52 -4.24
CA ARG A 24 0.27 7.73 -4.87
C ARG A 24 1.32 8.39 -3.99
N ASP A 25 1.05 8.55 -2.70
CA ASP A 25 2.01 9.10 -1.75
C ASP A 25 3.28 8.24 -1.66
N HIS A 26 3.11 6.92 -1.59
CA HIS A 26 4.26 5.99 -1.55
C HIS A 26 5.12 6.10 -2.82
N VAL A 27 4.50 6.10 -4.00
CA VAL A 27 5.18 6.24 -5.30
C VAL A 27 5.96 7.55 -5.38
N LEU A 28 5.32 8.67 -5.07
CA LEU A 28 5.95 9.99 -5.11
C LEU A 28 7.14 10.08 -4.15
N SER A 29 7.00 9.51 -2.95
CA SER A 29 8.09 9.44 -1.98
C SER A 29 9.28 8.64 -2.50
N ARG A 30 9.02 7.50 -3.13
CA ARG A 30 10.06 6.62 -3.69
C ARG A 30 10.75 7.30 -4.85
N VAL A 31 9.99 7.84 -5.81
CA VAL A 31 10.53 8.56 -6.98
C VAL A 31 11.38 9.75 -6.55
N SER A 32 10.91 10.54 -5.58
CA SER A 32 11.70 11.65 -5.05
C SER A 32 13.04 11.19 -4.45
N HIS A 33 13.01 10.11 -3.68
CA HIS A 33 14.23 9.53 -3.11
C HIS A 33 15.21 9.09 -4.20
N ASP A 34 14.71 8.38 -5.22
CA ASP A 34 15.54 7.79 -6.28
C ASP A 34 16.10 8.87 -7.23
N LEU A 35 15.37 9.97 -7.45
CA LEU A 35 15.86 11.12 -8.22
C LEU A 35 16.89 11.98 -7.48
N ARG A 36 16.88 11.98 -6.15
CA ARG A 36 17.84 12.77 -5.37
C ARG A 36 19.29 12.34 -5.61
N SER A 37 19.56 11.05 -5.74
CA SER A 37 20.91 10.51 -5.97
C SER A 37 21.54 11.01 -7.29
N PRO A 38 20.92 10.86 -8.47
CA PRO A 38 21.47 11.37 -9.73
C PRO A 38 21.57 12.89 -9.76
N LEU A 39 20.62 13.63 -9.15
CA LEU A 39 20.70 15.09 -9.07
C LEU A 39 21.90 15.54 -8.23
N ASN A 40 22.18 14.90 -7.09
CA ASN A 40 23.37 15.17 -6.28
C ASN A 40 24.66 14.85 -7.04
N ALA A 41 24.67 13.80 -7.88
CA ALA A 41 25.82 13.50 -8.73
C ALA A 41 26.07 14.60 -9.77
N ILE A 42 25.04 15.09 -10.44
CA ILE A 42 25.13 16.20 -11.41
C ILE A 42 25.64 17.47 -10.70
N HIS A 43 25.11 17.78 -9.54
CA HIS A 43 25.55 18.93 -8.74
C HIS A 43 27.06 18.82 -8.37
N SER A 44 27.49 17.64 -7.94
CA SER A 44 28.89 17.38 -7.58
C SER A 44 29.83 17.52 -8.79
N TRP A 45 29.43 16.99 -9.97
CA TRP A 45 30.20 17.13 -11.19
C TRP A 45 30.28 18.58 -11.70
N ALA A 46 29.18 19.34 -11.60
CA ALA A 46 29.16 20.76 -11.90
C ALA A 46 30.16 21.53 -11.02
N TYR A 47 30.23 21.20 -9.75
CA TYR A 47 31.21 21.80 -8.80
C TYR A 47 32.67 21.44 -9.16
N VAL A 48 32.95 20.20 -9.57
CA VAL A 48 34.30 19.79 -10.02
C VAL A 48 34.70 20.52 -11.30
N LEU A 49 33.75 20.69 -12.25
CA LEU A 49 33.99 21.41 -13.48
C LEU A 49 34.25 22.90 -13.24
N GLU A 50 33.52 23.53 -12.32
CA GLU A 50 33.69 24.95 -11.95
C GLU A 50 35.13 25.24 -11.53
N ARG A 51 35.81 24.31 -10.84
CA ARG A 51 37.20 24.43 -10.40
C ARG A 51 38.24 24.20 -11.51
N LYS A 52 37.84 23.64 -12.65
CA LYS A 52 38.73 23.28 -13.76
C LYS A 52 38.58 24.19 -14.98
N ILE A 53 37.47 24.90 -15.08
CA ILE A 53 37.18 25.82 -16.18
C ILE A 53 37.93 27.15 -15.89
N ASP A 54 38.51 27.72 -16.97
CA ASP A 54 39.14 29.02 -16.90
C ASP A 54 38.12 30.09 -16.48
N THR A 55 38.44 30.84 -15.47
CA THR A 55 37.64 31.96 -14.95
C THR A 55 37.41 33.05 -15.99
N ALA A 56 38.22 33.11 -17.04
CA ALA A 56 38.06 34.03 -18.18
C ALA A 56 36.98 33.56 -19.17
N ASP A 57 36.57 32.29 -19.17
CA ASP A 57 35.50 31.82 -20.01
C ASP A 57 34.12 32.10 -19.39
N ALA A 58 33.62 33.29 -19.62
CA ALA A 58 32.34 33.75 -19.12
C ALA A 58 31.14 32.92 -19.67
N ALA A 59 31.29 32.24 -20.81
CA ALA A 59 30.21 31.40 -21.37
C ALA A 59 30.12 30.08 -20.59
N ALA A 60 31.24 29.44 -20.33
CA ALA A 60 31.31 28.22 -19.53
C ALA A 60 30.87 28.44 -18.09
N GLN A 61 31.25 29.54 -17.47
CA GLN A 61 30.81 29.91 -16.13
C GLN A 61 29.30 30.11 -16.04
N ARG A 62 28.68 30.79 -17.03
CA ARG A 62 27.21 30.92 -17.09
C ARG A 62 26.50 29.60 -17.30
N ALA A 63 27.06 28.70 -18.11
CA ALA A 63 26.48 27.38 -18.35
C ALA A 63 26.50 26.54 -17.06
N LEU A 64 27.59 26.51 -16.32
CA LEU A 64 27.70 25.83 -15.04
C LEU A 64 26.76 26.38 -13.97
N SER A 65 26.67 27.71 -13.89
CA SER A 65 25.70 28.37 -12.99
C SER A 65 24.27 27.96 -13.33
N GLY A 66 23.94 27.90 -14.62
CA GLY A 66 22.62 27.43 -15.09
C GLY A 66 22.33 25.98 -14.70
N ILE A 67 23.33 25.08 -14.84
CA ILE A 67 23.19 23.66 -14.43
C ILE A 67 22.93 23.57 -12.91
N ARG A 68 23.72 24.27 -12.10
CA ARG A 68 23.56 24.26 -10.63
C ARG A 68 22.19 24.76 -10.20
N THR A 69 21.80 25.93 -10.71
CA THR A 69 20.48 26.51 -10.42
C THR A 69 19.36 25.57 -10.86
N GLY A 70 19.47 24.91 -12.03
CA GLY A 70 18.50 23.95 -12.50
C GLY A 70 18.37 22.73 -11.58
N VAL A 71 19.49 22.19 -11.09
CA VAL A 71 19.48 21.06 -10.15
C VAL A 71 18.88 21.48 -8.80
N GLU A 72 19.26 22.63 -8.26
CA GLU A 72 18.72 23.15 -7.00
C GLU A 72 17.20 23.35 -7.07
N GLN A 73 16.71 23.90 -8.20
CA GLN A 73 15.27 24.04 -8.44
C GLN A 73 14.55 22.70 -8.52
N GLN A 74 15.12 21.70 -9.19
CA GLN A 74 14.54 20.36 -9.27
C GLN A 74 14.46 19.69 -7.91
N VAL A 75 15.52 19.77 -7.09
CA VAL A 75 15.50 19.23 -5.72
C VAL A 75 14.42 19.91 -4.88
N HIS A 76 14.33 21.24 -4.93
CA HIS A 76 13.31 21.99 -4.21
C HIS A 76 11.88 21.63 -4.65
N LEU A 77 11.64 21.48 -5.95
CA LEU A 77 10.33 21.06 -6.49
C LEU A 77 9.95 19.65 -5.99
N LEU A 78 10.90 18.70 -6.01
CA LEU A 78 10.67 17.35 -5.51
C LEU A 78 10.33 17.36 -4.02
N GLU A 79 11.06 18.13 -3.20
CA GLU A 79 10.80 18.27 -1.77
C GLU A 79 9.42 18.88 -1.51
N THR A 80 9.07 19.95 -2.21
CA THR A 80 7.76 20.60 -2.10
C THR A 80 6.63 19.66 -2.49
N LEU A 81 6.79 18.91 -3.58
CA LEU A 81 5.77 17.94 -4.04
C LEU A 81 5.56 16.84 -3.01
N VAL A 82 6.64 16.27 -2.49
CA VAL A 82 6.58 15.22 -1.47
C VAL A 82 5.97 15.75 -0.17
N ASP A 83 6.37 16.92 0.28
CA ASP A 83 5.84 17.50 1.53
C ASP A 83 4.36 17.83 1.41
N THR A 84 3.91 18.34 0.26
CA THR A 84 2.50 18.64 0.01
C THR A 84 1.66 17.36 -0.02
N THR A 85 2.11 16.31 -0.71
CA THR A 85 1.38 15.04 -0.79
C THR A 85 1.42 14.26 0.52
N ARG A 86 2.51 14.33 1.27
CA ARG A 86 2.67 13.68 2.58
C ARG A 86 1.96 14.38 3.72
N ALA A 87 1.63 15.66 3.60
CA ALA A 87 0.99 16.41 4.70
C ALA A 87 -0.24 15.69 5.25
N GLU A 88 -0.97 14.98 4.36
CA GLU A 88 -2.17 14.25 4.69
C GLU A 88 -1.96 12.78 5.10
N THR A 89 -0.85 12.15 4.68
CA THR A 89 -0.60 10.71 4.90
C THR A 89 0.56 10.43 5.87
N ARG A 90 1.39 11.42 6.16
CA ARG A 90 2.62 11.29 6.97
C ARG A 90 2.34 10.91 8.43
N LYS A 91 1.22 11.37 8.98
CA LYS A 91 0.71 10.92 10.27
C LYS A 91 -0.71 10.47 10.08
N LEU A 92 -0.88 9.19 9.81
CA LEU A 92 -2.21 8.60 9.84
C LEU A 92 -2.76 8.76 11.25
N ALA A 93 -3.71 9.68 11.42
CA ALA A 93 -4.45 9.78 12.67
C ALA A 93 -5.28 8.52 12.82
N ILE A 94 -5.18 7.88 13.97
CA ILE A 94 -5.97 6.71 14.34
C ILE A 94 -6.88 7.04 15.50
N GLU A 95 -8.13 6.58 15.41
CA GLU A 95 -9.13 6.69 16.46
C GLU A 95 -9.33 5.31 17.11
N ARG A 96 -8.61 5.06 18.19
CA ARG A 96 -8.70 3.78 18.90
C ARG A 96 -10.00 3.68 19.68
N GLY A 97 -10.62 2.50 19.61
CA GLY A 97 -11.78 2.15 20.40
C GLY A 97 -11.94 0.63 20.49
N PRO A 98 -12.72 0.14 21.45
CA PRO A 98 -12.98 -1.28 21.59
C PRO A 98 -13.98 -1.75 20.52
N PHE A 99 -13.69 -2.90 19.89
CA PHE A 99 -14.62 -3.56 18.97
C PHE A 99 -14.42 -5.07 18.95
N ALA A 100 -15.46 -5.78 18.50
CA ALA A 100 -15.42 -7.23 18.33
C ALA A 100 -14.63 -7.58 17.06
N LEU A 101 -13.61 -8.42 17.21
CA LEU A 101 -12.71 -8.81 16.14
C LEU A 101 -13.43 -9.60 15.03
N ASP A 102 -14.30 -10.54 15.43
CA ASP A 102 -15.07 -11.36 14.49
C ASP A 102 -15.95 -10.48 13.57
N ALA A 103 -16.61 -9.48 14.13
CA ALA A 103 -17.45 -8.56 13.36
C ALA A 103 -16.65 -7.74 12.33
N LEU A 104 -15.41 -7.33 12.66
CA LEU A 104 -14.52 -6.66 11.73
C LEU A 104 -14.13 -7.57 10.55
N VAL A 105 -13.74 -8.80 10.88
CA VAL A 105 -13.25 -9.79 9.91
C VAL A 105 -14.37 -10.20 8.96
N ASP A 106 -15.56 -10.49 9.48
CA ASP A 106 -16.74 -10.84 8.69
C ASP A 106 -17.14 -9.70 7.75
N GLU A 107 -17.12 -8.45 8.24
CA GLU A 107 -17.40 -7.27 7.42
C GLU A 107 -16.39 -7.12 6.27
N ALA A 108 -15.08 -7.19 6.57
CA ALA A 108 -14.05 -7.05 5.56
C ALA A 108 -14.12 -8.16 4.49
N ALA A 109 -14.38 -9.41 4.90
CA ALA A 109 -14.54 -10.52 3.99
C ALA A 109 -15.81 -10.38 3.12
N ASN A 110 -16.91 -9.91 3.69
CA ASN A 110 -18.15 -9.65 2.94
C ASN A 110 -17.99 -8.50 1.96
N ASP A 111 -17.31 -7.42 2.35
CA ASP A 111 -17.02 -6.29 1.47
C ASP A 111 -16.09 -6.70 0.32
N ALA A 112 -15.05 -7.49 0.56
CA ALA A 112 -14.16 -7.99 -0.47
C ALA A 112 -14.87 -8.97 -1.43
N ARG A 113 -15.74 -9.83 -0.88
CA ARG A 113 -16.58 -10.72 -1.69
C ARG A 113 -17.48 -9.94 -2.64
N ALA A 114 -18.19 -8.94 -2.12
CA ALA A 114 -19.08 -8.10 -2.91
C ALA A 114 -18.35 -7.21 -3.92
N ALA A 115 -17.12 -6.78 -3.61
CA ALA A 115 -16.33 -5.94 -4.50
C ALA A 115 -15.79 -6.72 -5.70
N LEU A 116 -15.25 -7.91 -5.48
CA LEU A 116 -14.54 -8.67 -6.51
C LEU A 116 -14.75 -10.20 -6.41
N GLY A 117 -14.84 -10.75 -5.20
CA GLY A 117 -14.86 -12.19 -4.97
C GLY A 117 -15.95 -12.91 -5.78
N ASP A 118 -17.18 -12.39 -5.75
CA ASP A 118 -18.31 -12.97 -6.49
C ASP A 118 -18.08 -12.92 -8.01
N ALA A 119 -17.51 -11.83 -8.51
CA ALA A 119 -17.25 -11.66 -9.94
C ALA A 119 -16.14 -12.57 -10.48
N ARG A 120 -15.19 -12.96 -9.63
CA ARG A 120 -14.11 -13.91 -9.96
C ARG A 120 -14.37 -15.33 -9.49
N GLY A 121 -15.48 -15.58 -8.80
CA GLY A 121 -15.80 -16.89 -8.18
C GLY A 121 -14.86 -17.27 -7.04
N VAL A 122 -14.15 -16.30 -6.45
CA VAL A 122 -13.20 -16.52 -5.37
C VAL A 122 -13.95 -16.72 -4.05
N SER A 123 -13.51 -17.69 -3.25
CA SER A 123 -14.05 -17.94 -1.93
C SER A 123 -13.08 -17.48 -0.83
N TYR A 124 -13.64 -16.87 0.23
CA TYR A 124 -12.89 -16.48 1.42
C TYR A 124 -13.25 -17.39 2.58
N THR A 125 -12.25 -18.01 3.18
CA THR A 125 -12.38 -18.81 4.40
C THR A 125 -11.70 -18.07 5.56
N VAL A 126 -12.46 -17.86 6.64
CA VAL A 126 -11.95 -17.22 7.85
C VAL A 126 -11.60 -18.32 8.85
N HIS A 127 -10.35 -18.34 9.29
CA HIS A 127 -9.85 -19.24 10.31
C HIS A 127 -9.30 -18.41 11.48
N GLY A 128 -9.67 -18.75 12.67
CA GLY A 128 -9.13 -18.14 13.85
C GLY A 128 -10.21 -17.96 14.88
N ALA A 129 -9.81 -18.22 16.08
CA ALA A 129 -10.55 -17.86 17.26
C ALA A 129 -9.71 -16.82 18.00
N ALA A 130 -10.36 -15.90 18.67
CA ALA A 130 -9.74 -15.27 19.81
C ALA A 130 -9.30 -16.42 20.74
N VAL A 131 -8.00 -16.68 20.77
CA VAL A 131 -7.44 -17.79 21.58
C VAL A 131 -7.67 -17.52 23.08
N ASP A 132 -7.91 -16.26 23.40
CA ASP A 132 -8.24 -15.79 24.75
C ASP A 132 -9.61 -15.10 24.73
N PRO A 133 -10.58 -15.50 25.59
CA PRO A 133 -11.83 -14.77 25.76
C PRO A 133 -11.64 -13.27 26.08
N ALA A 134 -10.51 -12.90 26.71
CA ALA A 134 -10.12 -11.51 26.92
C ALA A 134 -9.68 -10.79 25.64
N ALA A 135 -9.36 -11.52 24.59
CA ALA A 135 -8.95 -11.00 23.29
C ALA A 135 -10.13 -10.89 22.28
N ALA A 136 -11.33 -11.21 22.68
CA ALA A 136 -12.53 -11.05 21.83
C ALA A 136 -12.82 -9.58 21.47
N SER A 137 -12.32 -8.64 22.28
CA SER A 137 -12.35 -7.19 22.01
C SER A 137 -10.94 -6.66 21.88
N VAL A 138 -10.68 -5.94 20.79
CA VAL A 138 -9.39 -5.31 20.48
C VAL A 138 -9.57 -3.80 20.56
N GLU A 139 -8.62 -3.09 21.15
CA GLU A 139 -8.60 -1.62 21.20
C GLU A 139 -7.70 -1.07 20.11
N ALA A 140 -8.27 -0.75 18.95
CA ALA A 140 -7.58 -0.23 17.78
C ALA A 140 -8.52 0.65 16.94
N ASP A 141 -8.04 1.19 15.84
CA ASP A 141 -8.89 1.88 14.86
C ASP A 141 -9.57 0.86 13.94
N ARG A 142 -10.85 0.60 14.24
CA ARG A 142 -11.67 -0.36 13.51
C ARG A 142 -11.76 -0.07 12.02
N GLU A 143 -11.98 1.21 11.64
CA GLU A 143 -12.16 1.59 10.24
C GLU A 143 -10.87 1.40 9.44
N ARG A 144 -9.71 1.79 10.00
CA ARG A 144 -8.41 1.61 9.37
C ARG A 144 -8.03 0.13 9.20
N LEU A 145 -8.36 -0.67 10.19
CA LEU A 145 -8.17 -2.12 10.07
C LEU A 145 -9.10 -2.75 9.04
N ALA A 146 -10.38 -2.33 8.98
CA ALA A 146 -11.32 -2.79 7.96
C ALA A 146 -10.83 -2.47 6.54
N GLN A 147 -10.33 -1.24 6.32
CA GLN A 147 -9.75 -0.81 5.05
C GLN A 147 -8.54 -1.66 4.65
N SER A 148 -7.65 -1.94 5.60
CA SER A 148 -6.45 -2.76 5.36
C SER A 148 -6.81 -4.20 5.03
N LEU A 149 -7.70 -4.81 5.79
CA LEU A 149 -8.15 -6.19 5.55
C LEU A 149 -8.86 -6.33 4.20
N TRP A 150 -9.75 -5.38 3.89
CA TRP A 150 -10.40 -5.34 2.58
C TRP A 150 -9.36 -5.28 1.45
N LEU A 151 -8.37 -4.41 1.55
CA LEU A 151 -7.32 -4.25 0.54
C LEU A 151 -6.47 -5.52 0.38
N MET A 152 -6.10 -6.17 1.49
CA MET A 152 -5.37 -7.44 1.47
C MET A 152 -6.18 -8.54 0.76
N LEU A 153 -7.47 -8.66 1.06
CA LEU A 153 -8.35 -9.67 0.47
C LEU A 153 -8.62 -9.42 -1.01
N VAL A 154 -8.85 -8.15 -1.41
CA VAL A 154 -9.02 -7.79 -2.82
C VAL A 154 -7.73 -8.01 -3.60
N PHE A 155 -6.57 -7.63 -3.06
CA PHE A 155 -5.29 -7.87 -3.69
C PHE A 155 -5.01 -9.37 -3.88
N ALA A 156 -5.31 -10.19 -2.89
CA ALA A 156 -5.21 -11.64 -2.99
C ALA A 156 -6.13 -12.20 -4.09
N ALA A 157 -7.37 -11.67 -4.21
CA ALA A 157 -8.30 -12.06 -5.26
C ALA A 157 -7.83 -11.65 -6.67
N GLU A 158 -7.24 -10.46 -6.81
CA GLU A 158 -6.71 -9.99 -8.10
C GLU A 158 -5.45 -10.75 -8.55
N THR A 159 -4.69 -11.27 -7.58
CA THR A 159 -3.45 -12.03 -7.82
C THR A 159 -3.63 -13.54 -7.70
N SER A 160 -4.85 -14.05 -7.78
CA SER A 160 -5.19 -15.48 -7.79
C SER A 160 -5.97 -15.86 -9.07
N GLU A 161 -5.98 -17.14 -9.41
CA GLU A 161 -6.83 -17.65 -10.48
C GLU A 161 -8.32 -17.50 -10.11
N PRO A 162 -9.21 -17.33 -11.12
CA PRO A 162 -10.65 -17.41 -10.89
C PRO A 162 -11.06 -18.72 -10.19
N GLY A 163 -11.94 -18.63 -9.22
CA GLY A 163 -12.38 -19.78 -8.43
C GLY A 163 -11.44 -20.19 -7.30
N ALA A 164 -10.37 -19.44 -7.06
CA ALA A 164 -9.40 -19.73 -6.00
C ALA A 164 -10.01 -19.61 -4.60
N GLN A 165 -9.34 -20.26 -3.64
CA GLN A 165 -9.62 -20.11 -2.22
C GLN A 165 -8.59 -19.21 -1.56
N ILE A 166 -9.06 -18.25 -0.78
CA ILE A 166 -8.24 -17.32 0.00
C ILE A 166 -8.55 -17.55 1.47
N ALA A 167 -7.52 -17.85 2.25
CA ALA A 167 -7.64 -18.04 3.69
C ALA A 167 -7.26 -16.76 4.44
N LEU A 168 -8.11 -16.31 5.35
CA LEU A 168 -7.82 -15.26 6.33
C LEU A 168 -7.68 -15.90 7.70
N ASN A 169 -6.45 -15.98 8.19
CA ASN A 169 -6.14 -16.45 9.53
C ASN A 169 -6.05 -15.26 10.48
N VAL A 170 -6.72 -15.37 11.62
CA VAL A 170 -6.76 -14.32 12.64
C VAL A 170 -6.28 -14.89 13.97
N SER A 171 -5.36 -14.21 14.60
CA SER A 171 -4.92 -14.51 15.95
C SER A 171 -4.86 -13.23 16.77
N ALA A 172 -5.31 -13.29 18.01
CA ALA A 172 -5.28 -12.16 18.91
C ALA A 172 -4.87 -12.59 20.33
N THR A 173 -4.18 -11.67 20.99
CA THR A 173 -3.86 -11.73 22.42
C THR A 173 -4.41 -10.48 23.09
N ALA A 174 -4.29 -10.36 24.41
CA ALA A 174 -4.69 -9.16 25.14
C ALA A 174 -3.98 -7.86 24.64
N THR A 175 -2.81 -7.99 23.97
CA THR A 175 -1.95 -6.86 23.61
C THR A 175 -1.69 -6.70 22.11
N SER A 176 -2.10 -7.66 21.30
CA SER A 176 -1.82 -7.65 19.86
C SER A 176 -2.88 -8.41 19.06
N ALA A 177 -3.07 -8.01 17.82
CA ALA A 177 -3.82 -8.77 16.83
C ALA A 177 -2.99 -8.95 15.57
N GLN A 178 -3.12 -10.12 14.95
CA GLN A 178 -2.46 -10.46 13.69
C GLN A 178 -3.47 -11.04 12.70
N PHE A 179 -3.38 -10.57 11.48
CA PHE A 179 -4.20 -10.98 10.34
C PHE A 179 -3.27 -11.49 9.25
N GLU A 180 -3.52 -12.70 8.78
CA GLU A 180 -2.70 -13.34 7.76
C GLU A 180 -3.59 -13.80 6.62
N VAL A 181 -3.35 -13.28 5.41
CA VAL A 181 -4.06 -13.68 4.19
C VAL A 181 -3.16 -14.58 3.38
N LYS A 182 -3.65 -15.78 3.04
CA LYS A 182 -2.94 -16.81 2.26
C LYS A 182 -3.71 -17.22 1.02
N TRP A 183 -3.01 -17.33 -0.11
CA TRP A 183 -3.56 -17.81 -1.37
C TRP A 183 -2.45 -18.40 -2.26
N THR A 184 -2.83 -19.03 -3.37
CA THR A 184 -1.88 -19.41 -4.44
C THR A 184 -1.76 -18.26 -5.42
N ALA A 185 -0.55 -17.74 -5.61
CA ALA A 185 -0.31 -16.56 -6.44
C ALA A 185 -0.38 -16.88 -7.94
N SER A 186 -1.04 -16.01 -8.67
CA SER A 186 -1.14 -15.99 -10.13
C SER A 186 -1.00 -14.55 -10.64
N PRO A 187 0.21 -13.94 -10.57
CA PRO A 187 0.40 -12.52 -10.87
C PRO A 187 0.06 -12.13 -12.30
N GLN A 188 0.05 -13.08 -13.26
CA GLN A 188 -0.38 -12.86 -14.64
C GLN A 188 -1.85 -12.39 -14.74
N THR A 189 -2.69 -12.73 -13.79
CA THR A 189 -4.10 -12.31 -13.76
C THR A 189 -4.28 -10.81 -13.57
N LEU A 190 -3.27 -10.11 -13.07
CA LEU A 190 -3.30 -8.65 -12.90
C LEU A 190 -3.35 -7.90 -14.24
N LEU A 191 -2.84 -8.51 -15.31
CA LEU A 191 -2.78 -7.91 -16.65
C LEU A 191 -3.84 -8.49 -17.59
N ASP A 192 -4.64 -9.43 -17.14
CA ASP A 192 -5.73 -10.00 -17.93
C ASP A 192 -6.95 -9.07 -17.94
N GLY A 193 -7.10 -8.32 -19.03
CA GLY A 193 -8.22 -7.39 -19.22
C GLY A 193 -9.59 -8.09 -19.39
N ALA A 194 -9.65 -9.42 -19.51
CA ALA A 194 -10.90 -10.18 -19.53
C ALA A 194 -11.45 -10.43 -18.12
N LEU A 195 -10.61 -10.33 -17.10
CA LEU A 195 -11.01 -10.48 -15.72
C LEU A 195 -11.51 -9.16 -15.13
N PRO A 196 -12.47 -9.19 -14.20
CA PRO A 196 -12.88 -8.00 -13.46
C PRO A 196 -11.77 -7.57 -12.50
N HIS A 197 -11.55 -6.25 -12.42
CA HIS A 197 -10.59 -5.60 -11.53
C HIS A 197 -11.25 -4.48 -10.73
N VAL A 198 -10.76 -4.24 -9.54
CA VAL A 198 -11.23 -3.19 -8.61
C VAL A 198 -10.11 -2.18 -8.33
N LEU A 199 -8.85 -2.65 -8.26
CA LEU A 199 -7.69 -1.77 -8.08
C LEU A 199 -7.41 -0.99 -9.37
N GLU A 200 -6.87 0.21 -9.23
CA GLU A 200 -6.52 1.06 -10.38
C GLU A 200 -5.51 0.36 -11.31
N SER A 201 -5.65 0.53 -12.62
CA SER A 201 -4.77 -0.08 -13.63
C SER A 201 -3.28 0.21 -13.40
N PHE A 202 -2.94 1.40 -12.92
CA PHE A 202 -1.57 1.73 -12.56
C PHE A 202 -1.07 0.85 -11.40
N ALA A 203 -1.90 0.61 -10.37
CA ALA A 203 -1.58 -0.27 -9.25
C ALA A 203 -1.31 -1.70 -9.72
N LEU A 204 -2.17 -2.21 -10.61
CA LEU A 204 -2.05 -3.54 -11.20
C LEU A 204 -0.74 -3.69 -11.98
N ALA A 205 -0.42 -2.71 -12.83
CA ALA A 205 0.83 -2.71 -13.60
C ALA A 205 2.07 -2.70 -12.69
N GLN A 206 2.05 -1.93 -11.59
CA GLN A 206 3.14 -1.91 -10.61
C GLN A 206 3.28 -3.24 -9.86
N ALA A 207 2.18 -3.90 -9.52
CA ALA A 207 2.20 -5.19 -8.83
C ALA A 207 2.64 -6.35 -9.73
N ALA A 208 2.36 -6.27 -11.05
CA ALA A 208 2.67 -7.31 -12.02
C ALA A 208 4.13 -7.38 -12.45
N GLU A 209 4.89 -6.27 -12.32
CA GLU A 209 6.29 -6.26 -12.75
C GLU A 209 7.21 -6.98 -11.74
N PRO A 210 7.85 -8.10 -12.13
CA PRO A 210 8.61 -8.95 -11.20
C PRO A 210 9.97 -8.38 -10.78
N GLN A 211 10.43 -7.26 -11.36
CA GLN A 211 11.81 -6.80 -11.28
C GLN A 211 12.22 -6.16 -9.95
N GLU A 212 11.30 -5.83 -9.06
CA GLU A 212 11.64 -5.27 -7.75
C GLU A 212 10.92 -6.00 -6.63
N ALA A 213 11.66 -6.64 -5.75
CA ALA A 213 11.14 -7.06 -4.45
C ALA A 213 10.53 -5.84 -3.76
N GLY A 214 9.24 -5.88 -3.47
CA GLY A 214 8.54 -4.79 -2.79
C GLY A 214 7.53 -3.99 -3.61
N ARG A 215 7.30 -4.29 -4.91
CA ARG A 215 6.25 -3.58 -5.69
C ARG A 215 4.83 -3.88 -5.19
N ALA A 216 4.57 -5.08 -4.66
CA ALA A 216 3.33 -5.34 -3.95
C ALA A 216 3.12 -4.37 -2.77
N ALA A 217 4.20 -3.93 -2.12
CA ALA A 217 4.16 -2.95 -1.05
C ALA A 217 3.63 -1.57 -1.50
N TRP A 218 3.71 -1.22 -2.79
CA TRP A 218 3.16 0.04 -3.28
C TRP A 218 1.64 0.03 -3.27
N VAL A 219 1.04 -1.05 -3.76
CA VAL A 219 -0.42 -1.24 -3.75
C VAL A 219 -0.93 -1.32 -2.32
N LEU A 220 -0.17 -1.98 -1.44
CA LEU A 220 -0.51 -2.26 -0.05
C LEU A 220 0.04 -1.23 0.94
N SER A 221 0.45 -0.05 0.45
CA SER A 221 1.03 1.02 1.29
C SER A 221 0.10 1.52 2.40
N LEU A 222 -1.21 1.46 2.20
CA LEU A 222 -2.19 1.72 3.25
C LEU A 222 -2.02 0.73 4.41
N CYS A 223 -1.87 -0.57 4.12
CA CYS A 223 -1.69 -1.61 5.15
C CYS A 223 -0.44 -1.36 5.99
N GLN A 224 0.67 -0.98 5.33
CA GLN A 224 1.90 -0.61 6.03
C GLN A 224 1.69 0.59 6.95
N ARG A 225 1.05 1.66 6.46
CA ARG A 225 0.78 2.86 7.28
C ARG A 225 -0.13 2.59 8.47
N VAL A 226 -1.15 1.77 8.26
CA VAL A 226 -2.06 1.37 9.34
C VAL A 226 -1.32 0.54 10.38
N ALA A 227 -0.47 -0.40 9.97
CA ALA A 227 0.37 -1.17 10.89
C ALA A 227 1.28 -0.27 11.71
N GLU A 228 2.05 0.61 11.06
CA GLU A 228 2.96 1.56 11.71
C GLU A 228 2.24 2.47 12.71
N ALA A 229 1.07 3.01 12.34
CA ALA A 229 0.27 3.87 13.23
C ALA A 229 -0.25 3.12 14.47
N HIS A 230 -0.43 1.81 14.36
CA HIS A 230 -0.81 0.95 15.48
C HIS A 230 0.39 0.35 16.24
N GLY A 231 1.62 0.78 15.93
CA GLY A 231 2.83 0.23 16.57
C GLY A 231 3.13 -1.22 16.20
N GLY A 232 2.64 -1.67 15.04
CA GLY A 232 2.81 -3.01 14.51
C GLY A 232 3.64 -3.05 13.23
N ARG A 233 3.45 -4.11 12.43
CA ARG A 233 4.19 -4.35 11.20
C ARG A 233 3.30 -4.94 10.11
N PHE A 234 3.60 -4.60 8.87
CA PHE A 234 3.03 -5.22 7.68
C PHE A 234 4.12 -5.91 6.87
N ASP A 235 3.90 -7.17 6.50
CA ASP A 235 4.81 -7.97 5.69
C ASP A 235 4.07 -8.49 4.45
N ALA A 236 4.70 -8.35 3.28
CA ALA A 236 4.23 -8.87 2.01
C ALA A 236 5.36 -9.66 1.34
N GLN A 237 5.11 -10.92 1.03
CA GLN A 237 6.06 -11.74 0.30
C GLN A 237 5.98 -11.44 -1.21
N PRO A 238 7.09 -11.56 -1.96
CA PRO A 238 7.07 -11.50 -3.42
C PRO A 238 6.13 -12.54 -4.00
N LEU A 239 5.38 -12.16 -5.05
CA LEU A 239 4.47 -13.08 -5.74
C LEU A 239 5.25 -13.93 -6.74
N VAL A 240 5.18 -15.24 -6.56
CA VAL A 240 5.73 -16.23 -7.50
C VAL A 240 4.57 -17.08 -8.04
N ALA A 241 4.44 -17.15 -9.34
CA ALA A 241 3.33 -17.85 -9.99
C ALA A 241 3.28 -19.34 -9.56
N GLY A 242 2.11 -19.77 -9.10
CA GLY A 242 1.85 -21.13 -8.63
C GLY A 242 2.32 -21.41 -7.20
N GLU A 243 2.98 -20.48 -6.54
CA GLU A 243 3.42 -20.64 -5.15
C GLU A 243 2.43 -20.02 -4.15
N ALA A 244 2.54 -20.45 -2.89
CA ALA A 244 1.78 -19.85 -1.81
C ALA A 244 2.29 -18.43 -1.53
N ALA A 245 1.39 -17.46 -1.52
CA ALA A 245 1.66 -16.08 -1.14
C ALA A 245 1.01 -15.78 0.22
N THR A 246 1.64 -14.88 0.96
CA THR A 246 1.18 -14.49 2.28
C THR A 246 1.33 -12.98 2.49
N LEU A 247 0.26 -12.36 3.01
CA LEU A 247 0.29 -11.01 3.57
C LEU A 247 0.03 -11.10 5.05
N THR A 248 0.81 -10.40 5.86
CA THR A 248 0.65 -10.39 7.31
C THR A 248 0.57 -8.96 7.84
N LEU A 249 -0.53 -8.63 8.50
CA LEU A 249 -0.74 -7.37 9.23
C LEU A 249 -0.76 -7.66 10.73
N SER A 250 0.18 -7.09 11.47
CA SER A 250 0.23 -7.16 12.94
C SER A 250 0.02 -5.76 13.51
N VAL A 251 -0.78 -5.65 14.58
CA VAL A 251 -1.07 -4.40 15.27
C VAL A 251 -1.00 -4.58 16.78
N SER A 252 -0.59 -3.52 17.48
CA SER A 252 -0.71 -3.46 18.94
C SER A 252 -2.17 -3.15 19.31
N ALA A 253 -2.73 -3.96 20.21
CA ALA A 253 -4.10 -3.86 20.72
C ALA A 253 -4.21 -3.07 22.02
N THR A 254 -3.10 -2.53 22.54
CA THR A 254 -3.06 -1.68 23.73
C THR A 254 -2.67 -0.26 23.33
N GLY A 255 -3.32 0.73 23.95
CA GLY A 255 -2.88 2.10 23.87
C GLY A 255 -1.46 2.25 24.42
N GLY A 256 -0.51 2.69 23.56
CA GLY A 256 0.82 3.12 24.01
C GLY A 256 0.73 4.51 24.64
#